data_de3ead2f696870a59c8a364b989e4da1
#
_entry.id   de3ead2f696870a59c8a364b989e4da1
#
_cell.length_a   1.000
_cell.length_b   1.000
_cell.length_c   1.000
_cell.angle_alpha   90.00
_cell.angle_beta   90.00
_cell.angle_gamma   90.00
#
_symmetry.space_group_name_H-M   'P 1'
#
loop_
_entity.id
_entity.type
_entity.pdbx_description
1 polymer ?
#
loop_
_entity_poly.entity_id
_entity_poly.type
_entity_poly.pdbx_seq_one_letter_code
_entity_poly.pdbx_strand_id
1 'polypeptide(L)'
;MNEKEIFLKDIYSIPSLIKDFFADEEYASHRFSLGNVQKQVEFKEKSYSKEQRKILCEVLEKQLGNLQLSDKQKENLQALSQENTFTIVTGHQLNLFTGPAFFVYKILQTIKTTDFLNQNIQGKKFVPIFWMATEDHDFEEINHFKTQNHIYSIDGKSGGAVGRIKVEKNNFIEEFEKEFKYNDFGKELIDWMKEAYAEGKTLAEATKTLVNKLFADRGLLIIDGDDRELKEQMKGIFADELKNNSLKKETHQSVENLTKKYGKVQVNPREINLFYLSETRDRIEFDGEKYNVVDRDIFFTEEGILAELENYPEKFSPNAVMRPVYQEKILPNIAYIGGNAEVMYWLELKGYFRHVEVPFPILIPRNSMLFLTEKTANKIQKMGLEIDEFFMDYAEIIKEKLLFESELLELLTEKEGELKKSFGLLKEKSSLTDKTFRNLVEAEETRQLKSYNRMKKRLLRAEKIKQYEKYMQLRQLYLDVHPNAVWQERVLNFSVFYAQKGKGWIEECYQKMDVENSVLIISCI
;
A
#
# COMPACT_ATOMS: atom_id res chain seq x y z
N MET A 1 -28.47 -1.47 -6.46
CA MET A 1 -27.48 -0.41 -6.81
C MET A 1 -26.66 -0.97 -7.96
N ASN A 2 -26.52 -0.25 -9.09
CA ASN A 2 -25.61 -0.68 -10.15
C ASN A 2 -24.18 -0.57 -9.67
N GLU A 3 -23.29 -1.42 -10.19
CA GLU A 3 -21.84 -1.29 -9.98
C GLU A 3 -21.38 0.10 -10.36
N LYS A 4 -20.43 0.65 -9.60
CA LYS A 4 -19.90 1.99 -9.85
C LYS A 4 -18.38 1.96 -9.69
N GLU A 5 -17.69 2.65 -10.59
CA GLU A 5 -16.25 2.86 -10.52
C GLU A 5 -15.94 4.35 -10.35
N ILE A 6 -14.95 4.65 -9.51
CA ILE A 6 -14.47 6.01 -9.29
C ILE A 6 -12.96 6.01 -9.52
N PHE A 7 -12.45 6.86 -10.40
CA PHE A 7 -11.00 6.99 -10.57
C PHE A 7 -10.34 7.47 -9.28
N LEU A 8 -9.25 6.85 -8.86
CA LEU A 8 -8.56 7.23 -7.62
C LEU A 8 -8.16 8.71 -7.63
N LYS A 9 -7.78 9.27 -8.77
CA LYS A 9 -7.43 10.69 -8.90
C LYS A 9 -8.56 11.65 -8.52
N ASP A 10 -9.83 11.22 -8.64
CA ASP A 10 -11.02 12.05 -8.39
C ASP A 10 -11.51 11.95 -6.93
N ILE A 11 -10.95 11.03 -6.14
CA ILE A 11 -11.29 10.84 -4.74
C ILE A 11 -10.58 11.88 -3.85
N TYR A 12 -11.34 12.53 -2.97
CA TYR A 12 -10.82 13.60 -2.10
C TYR A 12 -9.63 13.16 -1.23
N SER A 13 -9.74 12.00 -0.59
CA SER A 13 -8.72 11.49 0.37
C SER A 13 -7.42 10.97 -0.26
N ILE A 14 -7.33 10.89 -1.58
CA ILE A 14 -6.11 10.47 -2.27
C ILE A 14 -5.05 11.57 -2.19
N PRO A 15 -3.78 11.23 -1.81
CA PRO A 15 -2.70 12.19 -1.72
C PRO A 15 -2.43 12.92 -3.04
N SER A 16 -2.08 14.21 -2.96
CA SER A 16 -1.81 15.04 -4.15
C SER A 16 -0.71 14.46 -5.03
N LEU A 17 0.36 13.90 -4.46
CA LEU A 17 1.42 13.23 -5.22
C LEU A 17 0.88 12.08 -6.08
N ILE A 18 -0.09 11.32 -5.59
CA ILE A 18 -0.72 10.24 -6.37
C ILE A 18 -1.61 10.81 -7.47
N LYS A 19 -2.33 11.90 -7.22
CA LYS A 19 -3.11 12.60 -8.26
C LYS A 19 -2.21 13.12 -9.37
N ASP A 20 -1.10 13.76 -9.00
CA ASP A 20 -0.08 14.23 -9.95
C ASP A 20 0.61 13.05 -10.66
N PHE A 21 0.85 11.93 -9.98
CA PHE A 21 1.38 10.72 -10.61
C PHE A 21 0.50 10.28 -11.79
N PHE A 22 -0.82 10.42 -11.70
CA PHE A 22 -1.72 10.10 -12.81
C PHE A 22 -1.78 11.17 -13.89
N ALA A 23 -1.55 12.44 -13.56
CA ALA A 23 -1.77 13.59 -14.44
C ALA A 23 -0.51 14.12 -15.11
N ASP A 24 0.60 14.24 -14.35
CA ASP A 24 1.80 14.95 -14.81
C ASP A 24 2.64 14.10 -15.78
N GLU A 25 3.14 14.73 -16.84
CA GLU A 25 4.04 14.11 -17.83
C GLU A 25 5.37 13.66 -17.23
N GLU A 26 5.81 14.25 -16.13
CA GLU A 26 7.02 13.83 -15.38
C GLU A 26 6.98 12.34 -14.99
N TYR A 27 5.80 11.80 -14.73
CA TYR A 27 5.61 10.41 -14.31
C TYR A 27 5.15 9.48 -15.45
N ALA A 28 4.93 10.01 -16.65
CA ALA A 28 4.34 9.26 -17.77
C ALA A 28 5.08 7.95 -18.10
N SER A 29 6.42 7.96 -18.04
CA SER A 29 7.26 6.78 -18.32
C SER A 29 7.18 5.68 -17.23
N HIS A 30 6.68 6.01 -16.05
CA HIS A 30 6.58 5.10 -14.91
C HIS A 30 5.16 4.58 -14.68
N ARG A 31 4.18 5.08 -15.45
CA ARG A 31 2.79 4.61 -15.44
C ARG A 31 2.61 3.39 -16.33
N PHE A 32 1.60 2.60 -15.99
CA PHE A 32 1.22 1.46 -16.81
C PHE A 32 0.74 1.90 -18.21
N SER A 33 1.34 1.31 -19.21
CA SER A 33 0.88 1.29 -20.60
C SER A 33 1.62 0.17 -21.32
N LEU A 34 1.04 -0.42 -22.36
CA LEU A 34 1.70 -1.46 -23.14
C LEU A 34 3.03 -0.99 -23.72
N GLY A 35 3.11 0.28 -24.16
CA GLY A 35 4.37 0.86 -24.68
C GLY A 35 5.46 0.98 -23.61
N ASN A 36 5.11 1.36 -22.38
CA ASN A 36 6.08 1.42 -21.27
C ASN A 36 6.50 0.01 -20.83
N VAL A 37 5.57 -0.96 -20.82
CA VAL A 37 5.89 -2.36 -20.53
C VAL A 37 6.89 -2.92 -21.54
N GLN A 38 6.71 -2.67 -22.84
CA GLN A 38 7.65 -3.11 -23.87
C GLN A 38 9.05 -2.53 -23.67
N LYS A 39 9.16 -1.22 -23.39
CA LYS A 39 10.44 -0.57 -23.07
C LYS A 39 11.09 -1.18 -21.81
N GLN A 40 10.30 -1.45 -20.77
CA GLN A 40 10.80 -2.05 -19.55
C GLN A 40 11.30 -3.49 -19.77
N VAL A 41 10.63 -4.25 -20.63
CA VAL A 41 11.07 -5.59 -21.07
C VAL A 41 12.45 -5.48 -21.74
N GLU A 42 12.64 -4.54 -22.68
CA GLU A 42 13.92 -4.34 -23.36
C GLU A 42 15.06 -3.97 -22.38
N PHE A 43 14.78 -3.17 -21.35
CA PHE A 43 15.75 -2.85 -20.31
C PHE A 43 16.12 -4.07 -19.47
N LYS A 44 15.12 -4.85 -19.05
CA LYS A 44 15.36 -6.05 -18.23
C LYS A 44 16.06 -7.17 -19.01
N GLU A 45 15.79 -7.34 -20.29
CA GLU A 45 16.51 -8.29 -21.15
C GLU A 45 18.02 -8.02 -21.20
N LYS A 46 18.40 -6.74 -21.16
CA LYS A 46 19.81 -6.32 -21.18
C LYS A 46 20.50 -6.41 -19.82
N SER A 47 19.75 -6.23 -18.73
CA SER A 47 20.29 -6.06 -17.38
C SER A 47 20.15 -7.28 -16.49
N TYR A 48 19.30 -8.27 -16.84
CA TYR A 48 19.03 -9.45 -16.01
C TYR A 48 19.74 -10.68 -16.62
N SER A 49 20.76 -11.18 -15.91
CA SER A 49 21.63 -12.24 -16.43
C SER A 49 21.02 -13.63 -16.32
N LYS A 50 21.56 -14.57 -17.10
CA LYS A 50 21.21 -16.01 -17.00
C LYS A 50 21.52 -16.60 -15.62
N GLU A 51 22.60 -16.15 -15.00
CA GLU A 51 23.00 -16.62 -13.66
C GLU A 51 21.99 -16.16 -12.59
N GLN A 52 21.58 -14.89 -12.63
CA GLN A 52 20.52 -14.41 -11.73
C GLN A 52 19.23 -15.21 -11.89
N ARG A 53 18.87 -15.54 -13.13
CA ARG A 53 17.67 -16.32 -13.44
C ARG A 53 17.77 -17.75 -12.89
N LYS A 54 18.94 -18.37 -13.02
CA LYS A 54 19.21 -19.70 -12.47
C LYS A 54 19.07 -19.72 -10.96
N ILE A 55 19.73 -18.78 -10.26
CA ILE A 55 19.63 -18.63 -8.80
C ILE A 55 18.17 -18.43 -8.37
N LEU A 56 17.42 -17.56 -9.06
CA LEU A 56 16.01 -17.33 -8.76
C LEU A 56 15.18 -18.60 -8.85
N CYS A 57 15.37 -19.41 -9.91
CA CYS A 57 14.62 -20.66 -10.09
C CYS A 57 14.98 -21.68 -8.99
N GLU A 58 16.26 -21.87 -8.71
CA GLU A 58 16.73 -22.79 -7.67
C GLU A 58 16.17 -22.41 -6.28
N VAL A 59 16.20 -21.14 -5.95
CA VAL A 59 15.64 -20.63 -4.68
C VAL A 59 14.12 -20.82 -4.61
N LEU A 60 13.40 -20.48 -5.68
CA LEU A 60 11.94 -20.67 -5.71
C LEU A 60 11.56 -22.16 -5.61
N GLU A 61 12.26 -23.06 -6.31
CA GLU A 61 12.03 -24.51 -6.19
C GLU A 61 12.20 -24.99 -4.75
N LYS A 62 13.27 -24.54 -4.08
CA LYS A 62 13.52 -24.84 -2.66
C LYS A 62 12.44 -24.26 -1.74
N GLN A 63 12.08 -22.97 -1.91
CA GLN A 63 11.11 -22.29 -1.06
C GLN A 63 9.68 -22.81 -1.22
N LEU A 64 9.31 -23.30 -2.40
CA LEU A 64 7.98 -23.80 -2.73
C LEU A 64 7.87 -25.32 -2.61
N GLY A 65 8.97 -26.04 -2.41
CA GLY A 65 9.03 -27.51 -2.42
C GLY A 65 8.15 -28.21 -1.39
N ASN A 66 7.78 -27.53 -0.30
CA ASN A 66 6.88 -28.05 0.73
C ASN A 66 5.38 -27.75 0.46
N LEU A 67 5.07 -27.07 -0.64
CA LEU A 67 3.68 -26.74 -1.02
C LEU A 67 3.17 -27.70 -2.08
N GLN A 68 1.88 -27.96 -2.03
CA GLN A 68 1.19 -28.61 -3.14
C GLN A 68 0.94 -27.56 -4.24
N LEU A 69 1.83 -27.53 -5.24
CA LEU A 69 1.72 -26.60 -6.35
C LEU A 69 0.67 -27.05 -7.37
N SER A 70 -0.10 -26.09 -7.87
CA SER A 70 -0.99 -26.28 -9.03
C SER A 70 -0.16 -26.45 -10.31
N ASP A 71 -0.79 -26.96 -11.36
CA ASP A 71 -0.11 -27.13 -12.66
C ASP A 71 0.30 -25.73 -13.23
N LYS A 72 -0.55 -24.72 -13.08
CA LYS A 72 -0.21 -23.34 -13.50
C LYS A 72 0.98 -22.76 -12.75
N GLN A 73 1.15 -23.06 -11.46
CA GLN A 73 2.36 -22.66 -10.71
C GLN A 73 3.61 -23.38 -11.21
N LYS A 74 3.52 -24.69 -11.49
CA LYS A 74 4.65 -25.46 -12.06
C LYS A 74 5.06 -24.92 -13.43
N GLU A 75 4.08 -24.63 -14.30
CA GLU A 75 4.32 -24.00 -15.59
C GLU A 75 5.00 -22.64 -15.46
N ASN A 76 4.55 -21.81 -14.53
CA ASN A 76 5.13 -20.50 -14.28
C ASN A 76 6.55 -20.60 -13.72
N LEU A 77 6.81 -21.53 -12.81
CA LEU A 77 8.14 -21.78 -12.25
C LEU A 77 9.10 -22.25 -13.36
N GLN A 78 8.68 -23.18 -14.20
CA GLN A 78 9.45 -23.64 -15.34
C GLN A 78 9.69 -22.51 -16.35
N ALA A 79 8.67 -21.66 -16.61
CA ALA A 79 8.80 -20.54 -17.53
C ALA A 79 9.85 -19.52 -17.09
N LEU A 80 10.05 -19.31 -15.78
CA LEU A 80 11.05 -18.36 -15.25
C LEU A 80 12.49 -18.72 -15.66
N SER A 81 12.79 -19.95 -16.03
CA SER A 81 14.09 -20.33 -16.57
C SER A 81 14.37 -19.76 -17.96
N GLN A 82 13.34 -19.33 -18.69
CA GLN A 82 13.45 -18.81 -20.05
C GLN A 82 13.74 -17.32 -20.05
N GLU A 83 14.62 -16.86 -20.97
CA GLU A 83 15.06 -15.46 -21.08
C GLU A 83 13.91 -14.48 -21.42
N ASN A 84 12.87 -14.95 -22.10
CA ASN A 84 11.70 -14.16 -22.48
C ASN A 84 10.61 -14.10 -21.40
N THR A 85 10.91 -14.54 -20.17
CA THR A 85 9.95 -14.55 -19.06
C THR A 85 10.30 -13.48 -18.03
N PHE A 86 9.28 -12.73 -17.62
CA PHE A 86 9.37 -11.59 -16.71
C PHE A 86 8.34 -11.71 -15.59
N THR A 87 8.46 -10.88 -14.56
CA THR A 87 7.57 -10.92 -13.42
C THR A 87 6.77 -9.64 -13.25
N ILE A 88 5.57 -9.78 -12.68
CA ILE A 88 4.77 -8.69 -12.12
C ILE A 88 4.66 -8.96 -10.63
N VAL A 89 5.02 -7.97 -9.82
CA VAL A 89 5.25 -8.20 -8.39
C VAL A 89 4.35 -7.31 -7.54
N THR A 90 3.87 -7.87 -6.45
CA THR A 90 3.38 -7.12 -5.30
C THR A 90 3.99 -7.67 -4.03
N GLY A 91 4.18 -6.83 -3.01
CA GLY A 91 4.71 -7.24 -1.72
C GLY A 91 3.79 -6.84 -0.57
N HIS A 92 3.86 -7.59 0.53
CA HIS A 92 3.15 -7.25 1.75
C HIS A 92 3.82 -7.86 2.99
N GLN A 93 3.54 -7.27 4.17
CA GLN A 93 3.86 -7.83 5.48
C GLN A 93 3.06 -9.12 5.73
N LEU A 94 3.50 -9.91 6.72
CA LEU A 94 2.90 -11.19 7.08
C LEU A 94 1.75 -11.03 8.09
N ASN A 95 0.80 -10.19 7.76
CA ASN A 95 -0.34 -9.93 8.65
C ASN A 95 -1.09 -11.23 8.99
N LEU A 96 -1.46 -11.39 10.25
CA LEU A 96 -2.26 -12.51 10.72
C LEU A 96 -3.49 -12.70 9.82
N PHE A 97 -3.66 -13.92 9.32
CA PHE A 97 -4.74 -14.29 8.39
C PHE A 97 -4.92 -13.28 7.24
N THR A 98 -3.80 -12.85 6.62
CA THR A 98 -3.68 -11.84 5.57
C THR A 98 -4.01 -10.39 5.97
N GLY A 99 -4.45 -10.15 7.21
CA GLY A 99 -4.81 -8.81 7.65
C GLY A 99 -6.02 -8.23 6.91
N PRO A 100 -6.00 -6.94 6.57
CA PRO A 100 -7.08 -6.27 5.85
C PRO A 100 -7.28 -6.77 4.40
N ALA A 101 -8.49 -6.71 3.88
CA ALA A 101 -8.89 -7.27 2.59
C ALA A 101 -8.08 -6.75 1.39
N PHE A 102 -7.50 -5.55 1.47
CA PHE A 102 -6.68 -5.03 0.37
C PHE A 102 -5.45 -5.90 0.06
N PHE A 103 -5.00 -6.75 0.97
CA PHE A 103 -4.00 -7.77 0.71
C PHE A 103 -4.41 -8.67 -0.47
N VAL A 104 -5.65 -9.17 -0.44
CA VAL A 104 -6.22 -9.99 -1.50
C VAL A 104 -6.30 -9.20 -2.82
N TYR A 105 -6.73 -7.94 -2.76
CA TYR A 105 -6.86 -7.09 -3.95
C TYR A 105 -5.52 -6.80 -4.64
N LYS A 106 -4.44 -6.58 -3.87
CA LYS A 106 -3.08 -6.42 -4.43
C LYS A 106 -2.66 -7.64 -5.23
N ILE A 107 -2.84 -8.82 -4.66
CA ILE A 107 -2.46 -10.08 -5.30
C ILE A 107 -3.33 -10.35 -6.54
N LEU A 108 -4.63 -10.16 -6.44
CA LEU A 108 -5.53 -10.37 -7.58
C LEU A 108 -5.22 -9.43 -8.73
N GLN A 109 -4.90 -8.17 -8.46
CA GLN A 109 -4.50 -7.24 -9.51
C GLN A 109 -3.15 -7.63 -10.14
N THR A 110 -2.22 -8.14 -9.36
CA THR A 110 -0.96 -8.67 -9.88
C THR A 110 -1.22 -9.81 -10.87
N ILE A 111 -2.10 -10.75 -10.51
CA ILE A 111 -2.52 -11.85 -11.36
C ILE A 111 -3.25 -11.33 -12.62
N LYS A 112 -4.22 -10.42 -12.45
CA LYS A 112 -5.00 -9.85 -13.56
C LYS A 112 -4.12 -9.10 -14.55
N THR A 113 -3.19 -8.28 -14.05
CA THR A 113 -2.20 -7.57 -14.87
C THR A 113 -1.32 -8.55 -15.64
N THR A 114 -0.87 -9.61 -14.99
CA THR A 114 -0.07 -10.67 -15.62
C THR A 114 -0.84 -11.37 -16.73
N ASP A 115 -2.08 -11.77 -16.48
CA ASP A 115 -2.94 -12.42 -17.47
C ASP A 115 -3.21 -11.48 -18.66
N PHE A 116 -3.46 -10.19 -18.41
CA PHE A 116 -3.64 -9.17 -19.45
C PHE A 116 -2.37 -9.02 -20.32
N LEU A 117 -1.19 -8.96 -19.72
CA LEU A 117 0.06 -8.83 -20.46
C LEU A 117 0.38 -10.09 -21.28
N ASN A 118 0.10 -11.29 -20.76
CA ASN A 118 0.25 -12.54 -21.49
C ASN A 118 -0.67 -12.63 -22.74
N GLN A 119 -1.80 -11.94 -22.71
CA GLN A 119 -2.73 -11.87 -23.85
C GLN A 119 -2.31 -10.82 -24.90
N ASN A 120 -1.69 -9.72 -24.45
CA ASN A 120 -1.46 -8.54 -25.30
C ASN A 120 -0.01 -8.38 -25.79
N ILE A 121 0.98 -9.09 -25.21
CA ILE A 121 2.39 -9.00 -25.58
C ILE A 121 2.88 -10.37 -26.05
N GLN A 122 2.96 -10.53 -27.39
CA GLN A 122 3.39 -11.79 -27.99
C GLN A 122 4.90 -12.04 -27.82
N GLY A 123 5.27 -13.31 -27.72
CA GLY A 123 6.67 -13.74 -27.61
C GLY A 123 7.31 -13.51 -26.23
N LYS A 124 6.59 -12.94 -25.30
CA LYS A 124 6.98 -12.75 -23.90
C LYS A 124 6.02 -13.49 -22.97
N LYS A 125 6.53 -13.92 -21.82
CA LYS A 125 5.76 -14.54 -20.76
C LYS A 125 5.86 -13.69 -19.49
N PHE A 126 4.75 -13.50 -18.79
CA PHE A 126 4.71 -12.80 -17.51
C PHE A 126 4.22 -13.76 -16.44
N VAL A 127 4.81 -13.67 -15.24
CA VAL A 127 4.53 -14.54 -14.10
C VAL A 127 4.21 -13.67 -12.88
N PRO A 128 3.08 -13.90 -12.19
CA PRO A 128 2.75 -13.14 -10.99
C PRO A 128 3.55 -13.64 -9.79
N ILE A 129 4.16 -12.71 -9.05
CA ILE A 129 4.92 -13.02 -7.84
C ILE A 129 4.40 -12.21 -6.65
N PHE A 130 4.23 -12.89 -5.52
CA PHE A 130 4.00 -12.27 -4.22
C PHE A 130 5.30 -12.28 -3.41
N TRP A 131 5.80 -11.09 -3.06
CA TRP A 131 6.94 -10.88 -2.19
C TRP A 131 6.48 -10.85 -0.74
N MET A 132 6.96 -11.77 0.08
CA MET A 132 6.75 -11.78 1.52
C MET A 132 7.77 -10.89 2.23
N ALA A 133 7.32 -9.93 3.02
CA ALA A 133 8.18 -9.08 3.85
C ALA A 133 8.52 -9.77 5.19
N THR A 134 9.19 -10.92 5.12
CA THR A 134 9.50 -11.81 6.25
C THR A 134 10.51 -11.22 7.22
N GLU A 135 11.38 -10.34 6.75
CA GLU A 135 12.42 -9.70 7.55
C GLU A 135 11.91 -8.50 8.37
N ASP A 136 10.65 -8.08 8.19
CA ASP A 136 10.09 -7.02 9.03
C ASP A 136 10.13 -7.41 10.51
N HIS A 137 10.21 -6.42 11.39
CA HIS A 137 10.36 -6.64 12.84
C HIS A 137 9.21 -6.04 13.65
N ASP A 138 8.25 -5.38 12.99
CA ASP A 138 7.07 -4.80 13.64
C ASP A 138 5.96 -5.85 13.80
N PHE A 139 6.09 -6.66 14.85
CA PHE A 139 5.10 -7.69 15.17
C PHE A 139 3.75 -7.09 15.58
N GLU A 140 3.74 -5.94 16.24
CA GLU A 140 2.51 -5.27 16.70
C GLU A 140 1.62 -4.85 15.52
N GLU A 141 2.23 -4.50 14.38
CA GLU A 141 1.48 -4.11 13.18
C GLU A 141 0.80 -5.31 12.52
N ILE A 142 1.36 -6.51 12.64
CA ILE A 142 0.92 -7.70 11.90
C ILE A 142 0.16 -8.74 12.73
N ASN A 143 0.18 -8.64 14.05
CA ASN A 143 -0.30 -9.67 14.98
C ASN A 143 -1.82 -9.81 15.06
N HIS A 144 -2.58 -9.04 14.29
CA HIS A 144 -4.03 -9.03 14.37
C HIS A 144 -4.74 -8.85 13.03
N PHE A 145 -6.03 -9.22 13.00
CA PHE A 145 -6.97 -8.87 11.94
C PHE A 145 -8.36 -8.59 12.52
N LYS A 146 -9.21 -7.94 11.72
CA LYS A 146 -10.53 -7.48 12.17
C LYS A 146 -11.63 -7.98 11.24
N THR A 147 -12.71 -8.51 11.84
CA THR A 147 -14.02 -8.70 11.20
C THR A 147 -14.97 -7.56 11.53
N GLN A 148 -16.24 -7.68 11.21
CA GLN A 148 -17.25 -6.68 11.60
C GLN A 148 -17.41 -6.58 13.12
N ASN A 149 -17.28 -7.71 13.84
CA ASN A 149 -17.66 -7.83 15.25
C ASN A 149 -16.45 -8.00 16.19
N HIS A 150 -15.34 -8.56 15.71
CA HIS A 150 -14.21 -8.97 16.53
C HIS A 150 -12.87 -8.53 15.98
N ILE A 151 -11.88 -8.40 16.87
CA ILE A 151 -10.47 -8.30 16.57
C ILE A 151 -9.83 -9.59 17.08
N TYR A 152 -9.17 -10.31 16.18
CA TYR A 152 -8.43 -11.53 16.48
C TYR A 152 -6.95 -11.21 16.51
N SER A 153 -6.23 -11.74 17.47
CA SER A 153 -4.79 -11.48 17.62
C SER A 153 -4.06 -12.71 18.14
N ILE A 154 -2.76 -12.72 17.92
CA ILE A 154 -1.82 -13.67 18.52
C ILE A 154 -0.78 -12.93 19.32
N ASP A 155 -0.27 -13.62 20.35
CA ASP A 155 0.87 -13.15 21.12
C ASP A 155 2.18 -13.58 20.44
N GLY A 156 3.25 -12.82 20.65
CA GLY A 156 4.57 -13.11 20.10
C GLY A 156 5.61 -12.10 20.59
N LYS A 157 6.87 -12.38 20.29
CA LYS A 157 7.97 -11.46 20.62
C LYS A 157 8.26 -10.55 19.43
N SER A 158 8.22 -9.24 19.68
CA SER A 158 8.66 -8.23 18.72
C SER A 158 10.19 -8.13 18.66
N GLY A 159 10.72 -7.56 17.57
CA GLY A 159 12.11 -7.18 17.42
C GLY A 159 12.95 -8.08 16.53
N GLY A 160 12.54 -9.32 16.26
CA GLY A 160 13.17 -10.22 15.29
C GLY A 160 12.45 -10.21 13.94
N ALA A 161 13.00 -10.90 12.93
CA ALA A 161 12.33 -11.11 11.66
C ALA A 161 11.00 -11.83 11.89
N VAL A 162 9.88 -11.17 11.56
CA VAL A 162 8.54 -11.71 11.85
C VAL A 162 8.27 -13.03 11.14
N GLY A 163 8.88 -13.24 9.97
CA GLY A 163 8.78 -14.50 9.24
C GLY A 163 9.32 -15.71 10.00
N ARG A 164 10.26 -15.52 10.91
CA ARG A 164 10.89 -16.55 11.73
C ARG A 164 10.16 -16.85 13.03
N ILE A 165 9.17 -16.02 13.42
CA ILE A 165 8.37 -16.23 14.63
C ILE A 165 7.56 -17.51 14.49
N LYS A 166 7.66 -18.39 15.49
CA LYS A 166 6.88 -19.63 15.55
C LYS A 166 5.52 -19.39 16.17
N VAL A 167 4.53 -20.01 15.57
CA VAL A 167 3.17 -20.03 16.10
C VAL A 167 3.17 -20.83 17.39
N GLU A 168 2.80 -20.18 18.48
CA GLU A 168 2.57 -20.81 19.77
C GLU A 168 1.08 -21.17 19.94
N LYS A 169 0.77 -21.92 20.99
CA LYS A 169 -0.62 -22.25 21.33
C LYS A 169 -1.41 -20.96 21.55
N ASN A 170 -2.51 -20.80 20.83
CA ASN A 170 -3.34 -19.60 20.86
C ASN A 170 -4.83 -19.98 20.72
N ASN A 171 -5.72 -19.05 21.04
CA ASN A 171 -7.16 -19.27 21.06
C ASN A 171 -7.89 -18.55 19.91
N PHE A 172 -7.18 -17.79 19.05
CA PHE A 172 -7.84 -16.96 18.03
C PHE A 172 -8.64 -17.80 17.02
N ILE A 173 -8.20 -19.02 16.73
CA ILE A 173 -8.90 -19.94 15.80
C ILE A 173 -10.21 -20.41 16.43
N GLU A 174 -10.19 -20.76 17.71
CA GLU A 174 -11.41 -21.16 18.46
C GLU A 174 -12.42 -20.01 18.56
N GLU A 175 -11.92 -18.79 18.72
CA GLU A 175 -12.76 -17.57 18.71
C GLU A 175 -13.34 -17.31 17.32
N PHE A 176 -12.54 -17.43 16.27
CA PHE A 176 -12.99 -17.30 14.89
C PHE A 176 -14.03 -18.37 14.52
N GLU A 177 -13.84 -19.60 15.00
CA GLU A 177 -14.80 -20.69 14.78
C GLU A 177 -16.18 -20.38 15.38
N LYS A 178 -16.26 -19.66 16.51
CA LYS A 178 -17.56 -19.26 17.09
C LYS A 178 -18.36 -18.35 16.16
N GLU A 179 -17.68 -17.47 15.40
CA GLU A 179 -18.32 -16.54 14.46
C GLU A 179 -18.68 -17.23 13.12
N PHE A 180 -17.80 -18.11 12.61
CA PHE A 180 -17.87 -18.56 11.21
C PHE A 180 -18.30 -20.02 10.98
N LYS A 181 -18.40 -20.86 12.00
CA LYS A 181 -18.68 -22.31 11.88
C LYS A 181 -20.05 -22.68 11.28
N TYR A 182 -20.99 -21.75 11.25
CA TYR A 182 -22.35 -22.01 10.74
C TYR A 182 -22.48 -21.84 9.23
N ASN A 183 -21.42 -21.48 8.56
CA ASN A 183 -21.34 -21.23 7.14
C ASN A 183 -20.29 -22.18 6.52
N ASP A 184 -20.59 -22.80 5.37
CA ASP A 184 -19.69 -23.80 4.78
C ASP A 184 -18.37 -23.18 4.31
N PHE A 185 -18.40 -21.97 3.75
CA PHE A 185 -17.17 -21.24 3.42
C PHE A 185 -16.43 -20.78 4.68
N GLY A 186 -17.16 -20.53 5.78
CA GLY A 186 -16.54 -20.26 7.09
C GLY A 186 -15.80 -21.47 7.64
N LYS A 187 -16.34 -22.68 7.49
CA LYS A 187 -15.66 -23.94 7.86
C LYS A 187 -14.37 -24.13 7.04
N GLU A 188 -14.44 -23.88 5.73
CA GLU A 188 -13.26 -23.92 4.87
C GLU A 188 -12.16 -22.99 5.37
N LEU A 189 -12.49 -21.75 5.74
CA LEU A 189 -11.53 -20.79 6.32
C LEU A 189 -10.94 -21.28 7.64
N ILE A 190 -11.76 -21.90 8.50
CA ILE A 190 -11.32 -22.47 9.78
C ILE A 190 -10.30 -23.60 9.53
N ASP A 191 -10.58 -24.48 8.57
CA ASP A 191 -9.66 -25.56 8.20
C ASP A 191 -8.33 -25.02 7.66
N TRP A 192 -8.37 -23.97 6.83
CA TRP A 192 -7.15 -23.30 6.35
C TRP A 192 -6.37 -22.66 7.50
N MET A 193 -7.05 -22.04 8.47
CA MET A 193 -6.40 -21.49 9.65
C MET A 193 -5.71 -22.57 10.50
N LYS A 194 -6.41 -23.69 10.77
CA LYS A 194 -5.86 -24.81 11.53
C LYS A 194 -4.62 -25.40 10.85
N GLU A 195 -4.63 -25.49 9.51
CA GLU A 195 -3.46 -25.96 8.75
C GLU A 195 -2.32 -24.95 8.77
N ALA A 196 -2.62 -23.66 8.50
CA ALA A 196 -1.61 -22.62 8.37
C ALA A 196 -0.94 -22.29 9.71
N TYR A 197 -1.70 -22.13 10.76
CA TYR A 197 -1.25 -21.76 12.11
C TYR A 197 -1.11 -22.95 13.05
N ALA A 198 -0.72 -24.11 12.54
CA ALA A 198 -0.37 -25.24 13.37
C ALA A 198 0.85 -24.92 14.26
N GLU A 199 0.81 -25.37 15.52
CA GLU A 199 1.87 -25.13 16.50
C GLU A 199 3.27 -25.54 15.94
N GLY A 200 4.23 -24.66 16.11
CA GLY A 200 5.61 -24.83 15.66
C GLY A 200 5.90 -24.38 14.23
N LYS A 201 4.89 -24.12 13.38
CA LYS A 201 5.07 -23.46 12.09
C LYS A 201 5.48 -22.00 12.27
N THR A 202 6.24 -21.47 11.35
CA THR A 202 6.59 -20.04 11.33
C THR A 202 5.48 -19.20 10.69
N LEU A 203 5.45 -17.89 10.97
CA LEU A 203 4.51 -16.97 10.31
C LEU A 203 4.75 -16.90 8.78
N ALA A 204 5.99 -17.08 8.32
CA ALA A 204 6.28 -17.21 6.90
C ALA A 204 5.61 -18.45 6.29
N GLU A 205 5.70 -19.61 6.94
CA GLU A 205 5.03 -20.84 6.51
C GLU A 205 3.51 -20.71 6.54
N ALA A 206 2.96 -20.07 7.59
CA ALA A 206 1.53 -19.80 7.71
C ALA A 206 1.02 -18.92 6.56
N THR A 207 1.68 -17.80 6.30
CA THR A 207 1.33 -16.88 5.21
C THR A 207 1.44 -17.58 3.86
N LYS A 208 2.53 -18.32 3.62
CA LYS A 208 2.75 -19.09 2.41
C LYS A 208 1.63 -20.10 2.17
N THR A 209 1.21 -20.82 3.22
CA THR A 209 0.10 -21.79 3.16
C THR A 209 -1.21 -21.09 2.76
N LEU A 210 -1.57 -19.98 3.41
CA LEU A 210 -2.81 -19.25 3.12
C LEU A 210 -2.83 -18.67 1.71
N VAL A 211 -1.74 -18.03 1.30
CA VAL A 211 -1.63 -17.44 -0.05
C VAL A 211 -1.72 -18.54 -1.12
N ASN A 212 -1.13 -19.70 -0.87
CA ASN A 212 -1.23 -20.84 -1.78
C ASN A 212 -2.69 -21.36 -1.87
N LYS A 213 -3.40 -21.49 -0.75
CA LYS A 213 -4.82 -21.88 -0.74
C LYS A 213 -5.70 -20.93 -1.55
N LEU A 214 -5.42 -19.63 -1.47
CA LEU A 214 -6.21 -18.59 -2.14
C LEU A 214 -5.91 -18.49 -3.64
N PHE A 215 -4.64 -18.67 -4.07
CA PHE A 215 -4.21 -18.22 -5.39
C PHE A 215 -3.40 -19.24 -6.20
N ALA A 216 -3.17 -20.47 -5.70
CA ALA A 216 -2.43 -21.49 -6.44
C ALA A 216 -3.02 -21.76 -7.83
N ASP A 217 -4.34 -21.90 -7.93
CA ASP A 217 -5.06 -22.17 -9.17
C ASP A 217 -4.87 -21.07 -10.23
N ARG A 218 -4.42 -19.87 -9.80
CA ARG A 218 -4.13 -18.72 -10.67
C ARG A 218 -2.65 -18.59 -11.03
N GLY A 219 -1.81 -19.52 -10.53
CA GLY A 219 -0.40 -19.59 -10.89
C GLY A 219 0.51 -18.60 -10.16
N LEU A 220 0.05 -18.00 -9.04
CA LEU A 220 0.86 -17.09 -8.23
C LEU A 220 2.04 -17.84 -7.63
N LEU A 221 3.26 -17.31 -7.81
CA LEU A 221 4.44 -17.76 -7.10
C LEU A 221 4.70 -16.87 -5.88
N ILE A 222 5.31 -17.45 -4.85
CA ILE A 222 5.58 -16.77 -3.58
C ILE A 222 7.08 -16.80 -3.35
N ILE A 223 7.68 -15.64 -3.07
CA ILE A 223 9.10 -15.51 -2.78
C ILE A 223 9.31 -14.92 -1.39
N ASP A 224 10.30 -15.48 -0.70
CA ASP A 224 10.82 -14.98 0.57
C ASP A 224 12.19 -14.36 0.33
N GLY A 225 12.34 -13.07 0.66
CA GLY A 225 13.61 -12.35 0.53
C GLY A 225 14.64 -12.69 1.62
N ASP A 226 14.23 -13.34 2.73
CA ASP A 226 15.13 -13.78 3.79
C ASP A 226 15.85 -15.08 3.37
N ASP A 227 16.65 -14.98 2.31
CA ASP A 227 17.38 -16.08 1.71
C ASP A 227 18.82 -15.68 1.40
N ARG A 228 19.78 -16.53 1.78
CA ARG A 228 21.21 -16.27 1.60
C ARG A 228 21.60 -16.10 0.13
N GLU A 229 21.15 -16.98 -0.75
CA GLU A 229 21.55 -17.00 -2.16
C GLU A 229 21.01 -15.77 -2.91
N LEU A 230 19.81 -15.29 -2.53
CA LEU A 230 19.27 -14.03 -3.05
C LEU A 230 20.07 -12.83 -2.54
N LYS A 231 20.44 -12.79 -1.26
CA LYS A 231 21.21 -11.68 -0.66
C LYS A 231 22.67 -11.64 -1.14
N GLU A 232 23.24 -12.76 -1.58
CA GLU A 232 24.56 -12.76 -2.23
C GLU A 232 24.61 -11.85 -3.45
N GLN A 233 23.51 -11.73 -4.19
CA GLN A 233 23.43 -10.82 -5.34
C GLN A 233 23.42 -9.33 -4.94
N MET A 234 23.20 -9.03 -3.65
CA MET A 234 23.16 -7.67 -3.11
C MET A 234 24.49 -7.21 -2.49
N LYS A 235 25.49 -8.08 -2.34
CA LYS A 235 26.76 -7.77 -1.65
C LYS A 235 27.37 -6.45 -2.12
N GLY A 236 27.47 -6.23 -3.43
CA GLY A 236 28.03 -4.99 -3.99
C GLY A 236 27.24 -3.74 -3.62
N ILE A 237 25.90 -3.82 -3.67
CA ILE A 237 25.00 -2.72 -3.34
C ILE A 237 25.03 -2.45 -1.81
N PHE A 238 25.03 -3.50 -1.00
CA PHE A 238 25.13 -3.36 0.45
C PHE A 238 26.50 -2.79 0.89
N ALA A 239 27.59 -3.22 0.24
CA ALA A 239 28.92 -2.69 0.50
C ALA A 239 29.03 -1.21 0.12
N ASP A 240 28.43 -0.79 -0.99
CA ASP A 240 28.37 0.61 -1.40
C ASP A 240 27.56 1.46 -0.40
N GLU A 241 26.42 0.95 0.05
CA GLU A 241 25.61 1.63 1.08
C GLU A 241 26.37 1.81 2.39
N LEU A 242 27.06 0.77 2.87
CA LEU A 242 27.85 0.83 4.09
C LEU A 242 28.99 1.86 4.01
N LYS A 243 29.73 1.89 2.88
CA LYS A 243 30.86 2.79 2.69
C LYS A 243 30.47 4.22 2.38
N ASN A 244 29.47 4.40 1.55
CA ASN A 244 29.19 5.65 0.88
C ASN A 244 27.89 6.32 1.29
N ASN A 245 27.03 5.66 2.06
CA ASN A 245 25.66 6.13 2.39
C ASN A 245 24.90 6.54 1.11
N SER A 246 25.06 5.73 0.07
CA SER A 246 24.70 6.09 -1.30
C SER A 246 23.19 6.29 -1.48
N LEU A 247 22.36 5.51 -0.79
CA LEU A 247 20.90 5.67 -0.89
C LEU A 247 20.47 7.07 -0.44
N LYS A 248 20.91 7.53 0.73
CA LYS A 248 20.58 8.87 1.23
C LYS A 248 21.08 9.98 0.30
N LYS A 249 22.31 9.84 -0.23
CA LYS A 249 22.92 10.84 -1.14
C LYS A 249 22.14 10.93 -2.46
N GLU A 250 21.88 9.79 -3.08
CA GLU A 250 21.28 9.72 -4.41
C GLU A 250 19.78 10.02 -4.42
N THR A 251 19.11 9.89 -3.27
CA THR A 251 17.69 10.25 -3.12
C THR A 251 17.49 11.69 -2.64
N HIS A 252 18.52 12.36 -2.14
CA HIS A 252 18.42 13.69 -1.51
C HIS A 252 17.63 14.70 -2.37
N GLN A 253 17.99 14.82 -3.65
CA GLN A 253 17.34 15.77 -4.57
C GLN A 253 15.86 15.45 -4.79
N SER A 254 15.50 14.17 -4.92
CA SER A 254 14.11 13.73 -5.08
C SER A 254 13.30 14.04 -3.82
N VAL A 255 13.84 13.71 -2.65
CA VAL A 255 13.22 13.97 -1.33
C VAL A 255 13.00 15.47 -1.13
N GLU A 256 14.01 16.31 -1.45
CA GLU A 256 13.89 17.77 -1.32
C GLU A 256 12.81 18.33 -2.25
N ASN A 257 12.77 17.92 -3.52
CA ASN A 257 11.77 18.36 -4.49
C ASN A 257 10.35 17.96 -4.08
N LEU A 258 10.17 16.71 -3.68
CA LEU A 258 8.86 16.20 -3.21
C LEU A 258 8.42 16.92 -1.91
N THR A 259 9.35 17.15 -0.98
CA THR A 259 9.05 17.90 0.26
C THR A 259 8.63 19.35 -0.04
N LYS A 260 9.31 20.03 -0.97
CA LYS A 260 8.94 21.38 -1.40
C LYS A 260 7.54 21.43 -2.05
N LYS A 261 7.21 20.44 -2.88
CA LYS A 261 5.94 20.42 -3.63
C LYS A 261 4.77 19.94 -2.76
N TYR A 262 4.97 18.95 -1.88
CA TYR A 262 3.89 18.26 -1.14
C TYR A 262 3.97 18.43 0.39
N GLY A 263 4.95 19.17 0.89
CA GLY A 263 5.11 19.48 2.32
C GLY A 263 5.76 18.37 3.15
N LYS A 264 5.77 17.14 2.67
CA LYS A 264 6.41 15.98 3.31
C LYS A 264 6.66 14.87 2.29
N VAL A 265 7.58 13.97 2.61
CA VAL A 265 7.78 12.68 1.93
C VAL A 265 7.19 11.53 2.74
N GLN A 266 7.03 10.37 2.11
CA GLN A 266 6.47 9.18 2.78
C GLN A 266 7.48 8.53 3.72
N VAL A 267 8.75 8.47 3.33
CA VAL A 267 9.85 7.90 4.13
C VAL A 267 11.10 8.78 3.98
N ASN A 268 11.87 8.91 5.06
CA ASN A 268 13.16 9.60 5.03
C ASN A 268 14.30 8.57 5.04
N PRO A 269 15.12 8.49 3.98
CA PRO A 269 16.32 7.67 3.97
C PRO A 269 17.27 8.03 5.12
N ARG A 270 17.81 7.02 5.80
CA ARG A 270 18.80 7.17 6.88
C ARG A 270 20.21 7.23 6.31
N GLU A 271 21.20 7.41 7.16
CA GLU A 271 22.61 7.33 6.75
C GLU A 271 22.96 5.94 6.25
N ILE A 272 22.58 4.90 6.99
CA ILE A 272 22.69 3.51 6.57
C ILE A 272 21.29 2.92 6.53
N ASN A 273 20.90 2.34 5.40
CA ASN A 273 19.57 1.80 5.15
C ASN A 273 19.54 0.27 5.26
N LEU A 274 20.40 -0.27 6.10
CA LEU A 274 20.55 -1.68 6.42
C LEU A 274 20.34 -1.93 7.91
N PHE A 275 19.81 -3.11 8.20
CA PHE A 275 19.74 -3.69 9.53
C PHE A 275 20.68 -4.90 9.61
N TYR A 276 21.16 -5.19 10.81
CA TYR A 276 21.83 -6.43 11.13
C TYR A 276 20.79 -7.42 11.68
N LEU A 277 20.69 -8.56 11.04
CA LEU A 277 19.71 -9.60 11.34
C LEU A 277 20.39 -10.75 12.09
N SER A 278 20.07 -10.88 13.37
CA SER A 278 20.49 -11.97 14.24
C SER A 278 19.23 -12.67 14.82
N GLU A 279 19.13 -12.82 16.13
CA GLU A 279 17.87 -13.14 16.81
C GLU A 279 16.88 -11.98 16.72
N THR A 280 17.40 -10.79 16.58
CA THR A 280 16.69 -9.52 16.38
C THR A 280 17.15 -8.86 15.10
N ARG A 281 16.42 -7.84 14.65
CA ARG A 281 16.72 -7.03 13.48
C ARG A 281 16.99 -5.60 13.90
N ASP A 282 18.27 -5.30 14.12
CA ASP A 282 18.69 -4.03 14.72
C ASP A 282 19.42 -3.17 13.69
N ARG A 283 19.29 -1.85 13.80
CA ARG A 283 19.89 -0.89 12.86
C ARG A 283 21.40 -0.93 12.91
N ILE A 284 22.02 -0.73 11.75
CA ILE A 284 23.45 -0.45 11.64
C ILE A 284 23.61 1.08 11.58
N GLU A 285 24.44 1.64 12.47
CA GLU A 285 24.80 3.06 12.50
C GLU A 285 26.33 3.20 12.51
N PHE A 286 26.84 4.28 11.90
CA PHE A 286 28.26 4.60 11.88
C PHE A 286 28.51 5.85 12.75
N ASP A 287 29.41 5.75 13.73
CA ASP A 287 29.71 6.83 14.68
C ASP A 287 30.88 7.73 14.25
N GLY A 288 31.48 7.47 13.10
CA GLY A 288 32.68 8.15 12.59
C GLY A 288 33.96 7.30 12.69
N GLU A 289 33.95 6.23 13.48
CA GLU A 289 35.07 5.29 13.63
C GLU A 289 34.67 3.84 13.42
N LYS A 290 33.48 3.45 13.89
CA LYS A 290 32.99 2.07 13.88
C LYS A 290 31.53 2.00 13.45
N TYR A 291 31.17 0.83 12.95
CA TYR A 291 29.78 0.45 12.72
C TYR A 291 29.23 -0.21 13.97
N ASN A 292 28.12 0.32 14.48
CA ASN A 292 27.45 -0.15 15.68
C ASN A 292 26.13 -0.79 15.31
N VAL A 293 25.84 -1.96 15.84
CA VAL A 293 24.49 -2.55 15.81
C VAL A 293 23.73 -2.00 17.01
N VAL A 294 22.72 -1.17 16.75
CA VAL A 294 21.97 -0.42 17.79
C VAL A 294 21.36 -1.38 18.79
N ASP A 295 21.45 -1.02 20.09
CA ASP A 295 20.95 -1.82 21.22
C ASP A 295 21.63 -3.19 21.37
N ARG A 296 22.81 -3.40 20.74
CA ARG A 296 23.63 -4.61 20.84
C ARG A 296 25.08 -4.27 21.14
N ASP A 297 25.74 -5.18 21.81
CA ASP A 297 27.20 -5.11 22.03
C ASP A 297 27.95 -5.73 20.84
N ILE A 298 27.64 -5.22 19.63
CA ILE A 298 28.24 -5.68 18.37
C ILE A 298 28.77 -4.46 17.63
N PHE A 299 30.09 -4.48 17.38
CA PHE A 299 30.80 -3.40 16.72
C PHE A 299 31.70 -3.96 15.63
N PHE A 300 31.83 -3.24 14.53
CA PHE A 300 32.71 -3.59 13.43
C PHE A 300 33.58 -2.40 13.02
N THR A 301 34.82 -2.65 12.64
CA THR A 301 35.58 -1.75 11.77
C THR A 301 34.99 -1.80 10.36
N GLU A 302 35.39 -0.89 9.46
CA GLU A 302 34.96 -0.95 8.06
C GLU A 302 35.37 -2.27 7.41
N GLU A 303 36.60 -2.72 7.59
CA GLU A 303 37.08 -4.00 7.09
C GLU A 303 36.29 -5.19 7.70
N GLY A 304 35.97 -5.07 8.99
CA GLY A 304 35.22 -6.11 9.72
C GLY A 304 33.79 -6.27 9.21
N ILE A 305 33.07 -5.16 9.00
CA ILE A 305 31.67 -5.25 8.51
C ILE A 305 31.60 -5.72 7.06
N LEU A 306 32.59 -5.36 6.23
CA LEU A 306 32.66 -5.85 4.84
C LEU A 306 33.04 -7.33 4.79
N ALA A 307 33.91 -7.79 5.66
CA ALA A 307 34.21 -9.22 5.80
C ALA A 307 32.98 -10.02 6.31
N GLU A 308 32.23 -9.44 7.26
CA GLU A 308 30.97 -10.02 7.73
C GLU A 308 29.93 -10.09 6.60
N LEU A 309 29.79 -9.05 5.79
CA LEU A 309 28.91 -9.03 4.63
C LEU A 309 29.32 -10.09 3.59
N GLU A 310 30.62 -10.22 3.32
CA GLU A 310 31.13 -11.21 2.36
C GLU A 310 30.82 -12.64 2.79
N ASN A 311 30.99 -12.94 4.08
CA ASN A 311 30.83 -14.30 4.61
C ASN A 311 29.38 -14.66 4.98
N TYR A 312 28.59 -13.67 5.41
CA TYR A 312 27.25 -13.84 5.98
C TYR A 312 26.26 -12.81 5.43
N PRO A 313 26.02 -12.73 4.11
CA PRO A 313 25.12 -11.74 3.51
C PRO A 313 23.68 -11.86 4.03
N GLU A 314 23.26 -13.04 4.51
CA GLU A 314 21.97 -13.29 5.14
C GLU A 314 21.74 -12.49 6.42
N LYS A 315 22.80 -12.00 7.06
CA LYS A 315 22.71 -11.15 8.25
C LYS A 315 22.44 -9.67 7.93
N PHE A 316 22.49 -9.27 6.67
CA PHE A 316 22.19 -7.91 6.25
C PHE A 316 20.78 -7.82 5.66
N SER A 317 19.96 -6.97 6.23
CA SER A 317 18.56 -6.83 5.87
C SER A 317 18.25 -5.41 5.42
N PRO A 318 17.75 -5.20 4.19
CA PRO A 318 17.39 -3.87 3.71
C PRO A 318 16.17 -3.32 4.47
N ASN A 319 16.18 -2.02 4.76
CA ASN A 319 15.01 -1.34 5.30
C ASN A 319 13.93 -1.14 4.21
N ALA A 320 12.80 -0.53 4.57
CA ALA A 320 11.66 -0.33 3.67
C ALA A 320 12.02 0.44 2.38
N VAL A 321 12.99 1.37 2.42
CA VAL A 321 13.41 2.15 1.23
C VAL A 321 14.47 1.44 0.37
N MET A 322 15.23 0.52 0.92
CA MET A 322 16.19 -0.28 0.13
C MET A 322 15.58 -1.60 -0.40
N ARG A 323 14.55 -2.12 0.26
CA ARG A 323 13.85 -3.34 -0.17
C ARG A 323 13.38 -3.29 -1.64
N PRO A 324 12.87 -2.17 -2.20
CA PRO A 324 12.56 -2.07 -3.62
C PRO A 324 13.73 -2.43 -4.54
N VAL A 325 14.91 -1.92 -4.25
CA VAL A 325 16.10 -2.21 -5.04
C VAL A 325 16.49 -3.69 -4.95
N TYR A 326 16.40 -4.28 -3.75
CA TYR A 326 16.63 -5.72 -3.57
C TYR A 326 15.68 -6.54 -4.44
N GLN A 327 14.38 -6.26 -4.38
CA GLN A 327 13.37 -6.92 -5.21
C GLN A 327 13.70 -6.81 -6.70
N GLU A 328 13.98 -5.60 -7.17
CA GLU A 328 14.24 -5.35 -8.60
C GLU A 328 15.58 -5.91 -9.09
N LYS A 329 16.55 -6.08 -8.20
CA LYS A 329 17.84 -6.70 -8.52
C LYS A 329 17.71 -8.20 -8.75
N ILE A 330 16.92 -8.90 -7.92
CA ILE A 330 16.83 -10.36 -7.96
C ILE A 330 15.69 -10.89 -8.85
N LEU A 331 14.76 -10.04 -9.26
CA LEU A 331 13.63 -10.42 -10.11
C LEU A 331 13.72 -9.78 -11.50
N PRO A 332 13.36 -10.50 -12.58
CA PRO A 332 13.17 -9.90 -13.89
C PRO A 332 11.84 -9.12 -13.93
N ASN A 333 11.68 -8.19 -12.99
CA ASN A 333 10.41 -7.51 -12.76
C ASN A 333 10.18 -6.36 -13.74
N ILE A 334 8.95 -6.24 -14.22
CA ILE A 334 8.51 -5.19 -15.14
C ILE A 334 7.66 -4.14 -14.41
N ALA A 335 6.76 -4.59 -13.52
CA ALA A 335 5.87 -3.68 -12.83
C ALA A 335 5.65 -4.10 -11.37
N TYR A 336 5.49 -3.10 -10.51
CA TYR A 336 5.15 -3.25 -9.10
C TYR A 336 3.74 -2.73 -8.84
N ILE A 337 2.88 -3.57 -8.26
CA ILE A 337 1.54 -3.19 -7.82
C ILE A 337 1.59 -2.84 -6.36
N GLY A 338 1.36 -1.56 -6.05
CA GLY A 338 1.48 -1.00 -4.71
C GLY A 338 0.26 -0.23 -4.25
N GLY A 339 0.12 -0.04 -2.94
CA GLY A 339 -0.76 0.97 -2.38
C GLY A 339 -0.18 2.38 -2.59
N ASN A 340 -1.02 3.41 -2.39
CA ASN A 340 -0.60 4.80 -2.61
C ASN A 340 0.68 5.18 -1.85
N ALA A 341 0.81 4.79 -0.58
CA ALA A 341 2.00 5.07 0.22
C ALA A 341 3.26 4.39 -0.35
N GLU A 342 3.11 3.17 -0.88
CA GLU A 342 4.21 2.45 -1.52
C GLU A 342 4.65 3.16 -2.80
N VAL A 343 3.71 3.51 -3.68
CA VAL A 343 4.02 4.27 -4.90
C VAL A 343 4.72 5.59 -4.57
N MET A 344 4.28 6.29 -3.53
CA MET A 344 4.90 7.56 -3.13
C MET A 344 6.37 7.39 -2.75
N TYR A 345 6.73 6.44 -1.87
CA TYR A 345 8.13 6.29 -1.50
C TYR A 345 9.00 5.68 -2.62
N TRP A 346 8.42 4.85 -3.49
CA TRP A 346 9.16 4.36 -4.66
C TRP A 346 9.60 5.53 -5.56
N LEU A 347 8.76 6.55 -5.74
CA LEU A 347 9.11 7.74 -6.54
C LEU A 347 10.29 8.53 -5.96
N GLU A 348 10.58 8.40 -4.67
CA GLU A 348 11.75 8.98 -4.02
C GLU A 348 13.06 8.33 -4.49
N LEU A 349 13.02 7.07 -4.93
CA LEU A 349 14.18 6.19 -5.14
C LEU A 349 14.79 6.26 -6.55
N LYS A 350 14.23 7.01 -7.50
CA LYS A 350 14.68 7.03 -8.91
C LYS A 350 16.18 7.31 -9.07
N GLY A 351 16.74 8.21 -8.25
CA GLY A 351 18.18 8.55 -8.26
C GLY A 351 19.02 7.35 -7.85
N TYR A 352 18.62 6.69 -6.78
CA TYR A 352 19.35 5.52 -6.27
C TYR A 352 19.29 4.32 -7.22
N PHE A 353 18.13 4.03 -7.84
CA PHE A 353 18.01 2.99 -8.87
C PHE A 353 18.98 3.20 -10.02
N ARG A 354 19.16 4.47 -10.44
CA ARG A 354 20.12 4.83 -11.49
C ARG A 354 21.56 4.62 -11.03
N HIS A 355 21.88 5.00 -9.80
CA HIS A 355 23.21 4.83 -9.21
C HIS A 355 23.65 3.36 -9.17
N VAL A 356 22.75 2.47 -8.75
CA VAL A 356 23.03 1.03 -8.65
C VAL A 356 22.78 0.25 -9.95
N GLU A 357 22.47 0.94 -11.03
CA GLU A 357 22.23 0.35 -12.37
C GLU A 357 21.14 -0.72 -12.39
N VAL A 358 20.10 -0.54 -11.56
CA VAL A 358 18.92 -1.40 -11.55
C VAL A 358 17.77 -0.68 -12.25
N PRO A 359 17.11 -1.27 -13.26
CA PRO A 359 15.97 -0.64 -13.92
C PRO A 359 14.82 -0.35 -12.95
N PHE A 360 14.38 0.92 -12.93
CA PHE A 360 13.22 1.31 -12.12
C PHE A 360 11.93 0.79 -12.75
N PRO A 361 11.05 0.07 -12.04
CA PRO A 361 9.90 -0.58 -12.64
C PRO A 361 8.75 0.40 -12.96
N ILE A 362 7.77 -0.08 -13.70
CA ILE A 362 6.46 0.55 -13.81
C ILE A 362 5.76 0.44 -12.46
N LEU A 363 5.16 1.54 -12.00
CA LEU A 363 4.38 1.56 -10.78
C LEU A 363 2.88 1.55 -11.12
N ILE A 364 2.14 0.67 -10.46
CA ILE A 364 0.69 0.55 -10.63
C ILE A 364 0.04 0.75 -9.25
N PRO A 365 -0.55 1.93 -8.98
CA PRO A 365 -1.40 2.08 -7.82
C PRO A 365 -2.57 1.10 -7.91
N ARG A 366 -2.70 0.22 -6.91
CA ARG A 366 -3.70 -0.84 -6.94
C ARG A 366 -5.13 -0.33 -6.96
N ASN A 367 -6.02 -1.09 -7.56
CA ASN A 367 -7.45 -0.88 -7.40
C ASN A 367 -7.86 -1.05 -5.92
N SER A 368 -8.92 -0.36 -5.55
CA SER A 368 -9.58 -0.48 -4.25
C SER A 368 -10.99 -1.02 -4.43
N MET A 369 -11.51 -1.71 -3.43
CA MET A 369 -12.87 -2.26 -3.49
C MET A 369 -13.67 -1.92 -2.24
N LEU A 370 -14.95 -1.62 -2.45
CA LEU A 370 -15.95 -1.45 -1.42
C LEU A 370 -17.12 -2.40 -1.68
N PHE A 371 -17.43 -3.23 -0.70
CA PHE A 371 -18.59 -4.11 -0.72
C PHE A 371 -19.67 -3.58 0.22
N LEU A 372 -20.84 -3.27 -0.33
CA LEU A 372 -21.99 -2.78 0.42
C LEU A 372 -23.05 -3.88 0.55
N THR A 373 -23.71 -3.93 1.71
CA THR A 373 -24.93 -4.72 1.83
C THR A 373 -26.06 -4.01 1.09
N GLU A 374 -27.02 -4.78 0.53
CA GLU A 374 -28.23 -4.20 -0.07
C GLU A 374 -28.96 -3.24 0.89
N LYS A 375 -28.97 -3.57 2.19
CA LYS A 375 -29.57 -2.73 3.24
C LYS A 375 -28.89 -1.36 3.31
N THR A 376 -27.57 -1.31 3.28
CA THR A 376 -26.82 -0.04 3.31
C THR A 376 -27.05 0.75 2.02
N ALA A 377 -26.98 0.12 0.86
CA ALA A 377 -27.25 0.73 -0.45
C ALA A 377 -28.66 1.36 -0.50
N ASN A 378 -29.68 0.62 -0.05
CA ASN A 378 -31.04 1.12 0.03
C ASN A 378 -31.23 2.31 0.99
N LYS A 379 -30.48 2.35 2.12
CA LYS A 379 -30.51 3.48 3.04
C LYS A 379 -29.90 4.72 2.43
N ILE A 380 -28.75 4.58 1.72
CA ILE A 380 -28.08 5.67 1.00
C ILE A 380 -29.06 6.31 0.02
N GLN A 381 -29.70 5.50 -0.83
CA GLN A 381 -30.67 5.97 -1.82
C GLN A 381 -31.89 6.66 -1.18
N LYS A 382 -32.44 6.11 -0.07
CA LYS A 382 -33.59 6.73 0.65
C LYS A 382 -33.25 8.09 1.26
N MET A 383 -31.99 8.37 1.55
CA MET A 383 -31.54 9.66 2.05
C MET A 383 -31.20 10.66 0.92
N GLY A 384 -31.46 10.30 -0.34
CA GLY A 384 -31.14 11.15 -1.49
C GLY A 384 -29.64 11.37 -1.64
N LEU A 385 -28.82 10.31 -1.35
CA LEU A 385 -27.39 10.31 -1.48
C LEU A 385 -26.94 9.39 -2.61
N GLU A 386 -25.88 9.79 -3.29
CA GLU A 386 -25.12 8.92 -4.19
C GLU A 386 -23.90 8.36 -3.45
N ILE A 387 -23.45 7.16 -3.81
CA ILE A 387 -22.36 6.51 -3.10
C ILE A 387 -21.01 7.21 -3.27
N ASP A 388 -20.77 7.87 -4.40
CA ASP A 388 -19.56 8.64 -4.66
C ASP A 388 -19.44 9.88 -3.77
N GLU A 389 -20.55 10.45 -3.29
CA GLU A 389 -20.54 11.53 -2.31
C GLU A 389 -19.74 11.15 -1.04
N PHE A 390 -19.74 9.85 -0.65
CA PHE A 390 -18.99 9.37 0.51
C PHE A 390 -17.46 9.40 0.32
N PHE A 391 -16.98 9.60 -0.89
CA PHE A 391 -15.55 9.75 -1.20
C PHE A 391 -15.11 11.19 -1.45
N MET A 392 -16.02 12.14 -1.21
CA MET A 392 -15.75 13.57 -1.09
C MET A 392 -15.35 13.93 0.35
N ASP A 393 -15.17 15.24 0.64
CA ASP A 393 -14.94 15.69 2.02
C ASP A 393 -16.20 15.47 2.86
N TYR A 394 -16.09 14.59 3.86
CA TYR A 394 -17.21 14.28 4.78
C TYR A 394 -17.80 15.54 5.45
N ALA A 395 -16.95 16.53 5.78
CA ALA A 395 -17.44 17.76 6.39
C ALA A 395 -18.31 18.58 5.43
N GLU A 396 -17.99 18.56 4.13
CA GLU A 396 -18.80 19.24 3.10
C GLU A 396 -20.12 18.48 2.86
N ILE A 397 -20.11 17.14 2.84
CA ILE A 397 -21.34 16.33 2.73
C ILE A 397 -22.31 16.67 3.86
N ILE A 398 -21.83 16.66 5.10
CA ILE A 398 -22.66 16.99 6.27
C ILE A 398 -23.19 18.43 6.19
N LYS A 399 -22.36 19.36 5.77
CA LYS A 399 -22.73 20.77 5.61
C LYS A 399 -23.82 20.93 4.54
N GLU A 400 -23.61 20.33 3.38
CA GLU A 400 -24.56 20.35 2.28
C GLU A 400 -25.92 19.76 2.69
N LYS A 401 -25.94 18.54 3.24
CA LYS A 401 -27.19 17.84 3.56
C LYS A 401 -27.96 18.44 4.76
N LEU A 402 -27.31 19.14 5.70
CA LEU A 402 -27.95 19.79 6.83
C LEU A 402 -28.30 21.27 6.56
N LEU A 403 -27.62 21.91 5.61
CA LEU A 403 -27.81 23.34 5.32
C LEU A 403 -28.39 23.58 3.92
N PHE A 404 -28.87 22.53 3.24
CA PHE A 404 -29.38 22.59 1.86
C PHE A 404 -30.46 23.67 1.64
N GLU A 405 -31.36 23.84 2.63
CA GLU A 405 -32.44 24.83 2.59
C GLU A 405 -32.23 25.98 3.61
N SER A 406 -30.98 26.26 3.96
CA SER A 406 -30.69 27.26 4.98
C SER A 406 -30.59 28.66 4.37
N GLU A 407 -31.70 29.43 4.40
CA GLU A 407 -31.71 30.84 4.03
C GLU A 407 -30.60 31.66 4.73
N LEU A 408 -30.27 31.29 5.98
CA LEU A 408 -29.21 31.94 6.73
C LEU A 408 -27.80 31.65 6.18
N LEU A 409 -27.56 30.45 5.63
CA LEU A 409 -26.30 30.15 4.96
C LEU A 409 -26.18 30.93 3.65
N GLU A 410 -27.27 31.04 2.89
CA GLU A 410 -27.33 31.82 1.65
C GLU A 410 -27.01 33.28 1.92
N LEU A 411 -27.69 33.87 2.92
CA LEU A 411 -27.46 35.26 3.35
C LEU A 411 -26.01 35.50 3.80
N LEU A 412 -25.44 34.57 4.61
CA LEU A 412 -24.05 34.69 5.04
C LEU A 412 -23.07 34.59 3.86
N THR A 413 -23.39 33.79 2.85
CA THR A 413 -22.55 33.62 1.67
C THR A 413 -22.62 34.84 0.74
N GLU A 414 -23.80 35.40 0.56
CA GLU A 414 -24.02 36.66 -0.16
C GLU A 414 -23.23 37.82 0.48
N LYS A 415 -23.40 38.01 1.79
CA LYS A 415 -22.71 39.09 2.53
C LYS A 415 -21.18 38.90 2.57
N GLU A 416 -20.68 37.67 2.64
CA GLU A 416 -19.24 37.37 2.46
C GLU A 416 -18.77 37.77 1.06
N GLY A 417 -19.57 37.51 0.03
CA GLY A 417 -19.29 37.93 -1.35
C GLY A 417 -19.23 39.46 -1.53
N GLU A 418 -20.18 40.19 -0.93
CA GLU A 418 -20.17 41.65 -0.91
C GLU A 418 -18.93 42.21 -0.21
N LEU A 419 -18.54 41.60 0.94
CA LEU A 419 -17.35 41.96 1.68
C LEU A 419 -16.09 41.79 0.83
N LYS A 420 -15.91 40.63 0.15
CA LYS A 420 -14.80 40.38 -0.76
C LYS A 420 -14.72 41.41 -1.88
N LYS A 421 -15.87 41.81 -2.47
CA LYS A 421 -15.91 42.84 -3.50
C LYS A 421 -15.45 44.20 -2.94
N SER A 422 -15.93 44.59 -1.74
CA SER A 422 -15.52 45.82 -1.07
C SER A 422 -14.02 45.87 -0.79
N PHE A 423 -13.46 44.77 -0.26
CA PHE A 423 -12.00 44.66 -0.04
C PHE A 423 -11.20 44.64 -1.33
N GLY A 424 -11.72 44.04 -2.42
CA GLY A 424 -11.13 44.10 -3.74
C GLY A 424 -10.92 45.56 -4.22
N LEU A 425 -11.94 46.39 -4.09
CA LEU A 425 -11.86 47.83 -4.41
C LEU A 425 -10.90 48.60 -3.49
N LEU A 426 -10.91 48.28 -2.18
CA LEU A 426 -9.97 48.88 -1.23
C LEU A 426 -8.52 48.53 -1.55
N LYS A 427 -8.22 47.25 -1.89
CA LYS A 427 -6.88 46.82 -2.29
C LYS A 427 -6.40 47.52 -3.56
N GLU A 428 -7.28 47.68 -4.55
CA GLU A 428 -6.97 48.41 -5.77
C GLU A 428 -6.59 49.88 -5.46
N LYS A 429 -7.41 50.58 -4.66
CA LYS A 429 -7.16 51.95 -4.27
C LYS A 429 -5.97 52.11 -3.33
N SER A 430 -5.73 51.15 -2.44
CA SER A 430 -4.60 51.18 -1.52
C SER A 430 -3.24 51.07 -2.21
N SER A 431 -3.22 50.54 -3.45
CA SER A 431 -1.99 50.51 -4.26
C SER A 431 -1.50 51.92 -4.63
N LEU A 432 -2.34 52.92 -4.51
CA LEU A 432 -1.97 54.32 -4.74
C LEU A 432 -1.38 55.01 -3.49
N THR A 433 -1.30 54.29 -2.37
CA THR A 433 -0.72 54.76 -1.10
C THR A 433 0.59 54.00 -0.78
N ASP A 434 0.96 53.88 0.48
CA ASP A 434 2.13 53.17 0.90
C ASP A 434 1.87 51.64 1.09
N LYS A 435 2.93 50.87 1.10
CA LYS A 435 2.91 49.40 1.24
C LYS A 435 2.31 48.96 2.59
N THR A 436 2.50 49.74 3.65
CA THR A 436 2.00 49.43 5.00
C THR A 436 0.50 49.49 5.07
N PHE A 437 -0.12 50.48 4.42
CA PHE A 437 -1.57 50.61 4.37
C PHE A 437 -2.21 49.46 3.55
N ARG A 438 -1.60 49.08 2.43
CA ARG A 438 -2.03 47.91 1.66
C ARG A 438 -2.01 46.63 2.49
N ASN A 439 -0.90 46.36 3.20
CA ASN A 439 -0.80 45.21 4.09
C ASN A 439 -1.86 45.22 5.19
N LEU A 440 -2.21 46.41 5.74
CA LEU A 440 -3.28 46.53 6.72
C LEU A 440 -4.65 46.14 6.11
N VAL A 441 -4.96 46.56 4.89
CA VAL A 441 -6.20 46.20 4.19
C VAL A 441 -6.30 44.70 3.98
N GLU A 442 -5.22 44.05 3.56
CA GLU A 442 -5.15 42.59 3.35
C GLU A 442 -5.31 41.81 4.67
N ALA A 443 -4.71 42.30 5.75
CA ALA A 443 -4.84 41.70 7.09
C ALA A 443 -6.29 41.84 7.62
N GLU A 444 -6.91 42.99 7.43
CA GLU A 444 -8.27 43.24 7.86
C GLU A 444 -9.29 42.42 7.09
N GLU A 445 -9.15 42.29 5.76
CA GLU A 445 -9.95 41.37 4.95
C GLU A 445 -9.87 39.95 5.51
N THR A 446 -8.65 39.48 5.76
CA THR A 446 -8.43 38.13 6.31
C THR A 446 -9.13 37.95 7.66
N ARG A 447 -9.07 38.95 8.53
CA ARG A 447 -9.72 38.93 9.85
C ARG A 447 -11.24 38.88 9.73
N GLN A 448 -11.83 39.65 8.85
CA GLN A 448 -13.28 39.69 8.65
C GLN A 448 -13.80 38.42 7.97
N LEU A 449 -13.11 37.89 6.97
CA LEU A 449 -13.45 36.60 6.35
C LEU A 449 -13.36 35.43 7.35
N LYS A 450 -12.39 35.43 8.26
CA LYS A 450 -12.34 34.47 9.38
C LYS A 450 -13.57 34.55 10.28
N SER A 451 -14.15 35.75 10.45
CA SER A 451 -15.40 35.95 11.23
C SER A 451 -16.61 35.30 10.53
N TYR A 452 -16.77 35.49 9.22
CA TYR A 452 -17.82 34.80 8.44
C TYR A 452 -17.68 33.27 8.51
N ASN A 453 -16.46 32.73 8.34
CA ASN A 453 -16.22 31.31 8.49
C ASN A 453 -16.58 30.80 9.89
N ARG A 454 -16.37 31.60 10.93
CA ARG A 454 -16.76 31.27 12.31
C ARG A 454 -18.27 31.22 12.46
N MET A 455 -19.00 32.17 11.86
CA MET A 455 -20.46 32.17 11.87
C MET A 455 -21.03 30.95 11.13
N LYS A 456 -20.51 30.62 9.95
CA LYS A 456 -20.90 29.41 9.19
C LYS A 456 -20.67 28.14 9.98
N LYS A 457 -19.51 28.00 10.66
CA LYS A 457 -19.22 26.85 11.55
C LYS A 457 -20.19 26.75 12.73
N ARG A 458 -20.60 27.90 13.33
CA ARG A 458 -21.57 27.90 14.42
C ARG A 458 -22.98 27.58 13.92
N LEU A 459 -23.37 28.07 12.75
CA LEU A 459 -24.62 27.69 12.11
C LEU A 459 -24.72 26.19 11.89
N LEU A 460 -23.69 25.59 11.28
CA LEU A 460 -23.63 24.13 11.08
C LEU A 460 -23.76 23.37 12.41
N ARG A 461 -23.11 23.86 13.48
CA ARG A 461 -23.24 23.26 14.81
C ARG A 461 -24.67 23.34 15.36
N ALA A 462 -25.34 24.45 15.16
CA ALA A 462 -26.74 24.64 15.57
C ALA A 462 -27.67 23.69 14.78
N GLU A 463 -27.50 23.58 13.47
CA GLU A 463 -28.27 22.66 12.63
C GLU A 463 -28.03 21.19 12.96
N LYS A 464 -26.80 20.80 13.30
CA LYS A 464 -26.50 19.43 13.82
C LYS A 464 -27.27 19.10 15.08
N ILE A 465 -27.53 20.06 15.95
CA ILE A 465 -28.35 19.90 17.17
C ILE A 465 -29.82 19.84 16.81
N LYS A 466 -30.28 20.75 15.98
CA LYS A 466 -31.69 20.86 15.54
C LYS A 466 -32.13 19.61 14.75
N GLN A 467 -31.27 19.13 13.86
CA GLN A 467 -31.51 17.96 13.00
C GLN A 467 -30.73 16.72 13.49
N TYR A 468 -30.66 16.50 14.79
CA TYR A 468 -29.81 15.50 15.42
C TYR A 468 -30.02 14.09 14.84
N GLU A 469 -31.26 13.68 14.62
CA GLU A 469 -31.58 12.34 14.07
C GLU A 469 -31.03 12.19 12.64
N LYS A 470 -31.25 13.18 11.78
CA LYS A 470 -30.71 13.18 10.40
C LYS A 470 -29.19 13.16 10.40
N TYR A 471 -28.56 13.96 11.27
CA TYR A 471 -27.11 13.97 11.44
C TYR A 471 -26.57 12.59 11.87
N MET A 472 -27.21 11.95 12.83
CA MET A 472 -26.78 10.62 13.31
C MET A 472 -26.99 9.55 12.24
N GLN A 473 -28.05 9.61 11.45
CA GLN A 473 -28.25 8.71 10.32
C GLN A 473 -27.15 8.86 9.25
N LEU A 474 -26.82 10.10 8.87
CA LEU A 474 -25.73 10.39 7.93
C LEU A 474 -24.39 9.88 8.46
N ARG A 475 -24.12 10.13 9.75
CA ARG A 475 -22.90 9.64 10.40
C ARG A 475 -22.82 8.12 10.42
N GLN A 476 -23.92 7.45 10.71
CA GLN A 476 -23.95 5.99 10.71
C GLN A 476 -23.73 5.43 9.31
N LEU A 477 -24.34 5.98 8.28
CA LEU A 477 -24.11 5.58 6.89
C LEU A 477 -22.65 5.81 6.48
N TYR A 478 -22.05 6.92 6.90
CA TYR A 478 -20.63 7.15 6.65
C TYR A 478 -19.75 6.07 7.29
N LEU A 479 -20.07 5.65 8.52
CA LEU A 479 -19.33 4.58 9.21
C LEU A 479 -19.65 3.19 8.64
N ASP A 480 -20.81 2.97 8.04
CA ASP A 480 -21.13 1.72 7.33
C ASP A 480 -20.30 1.61 6.02
N VAL A 481 -20.01 2.74 5.36
CA VAL A 481 -19.13 2.82 4.17
C VAL A 481 -17.66 2.85 4.56
N HIS A 482 -17.32 3.59 5.61
CA HIS A 482 -15.96 3.80 6.13
C HIS A 482 -15.84 3.31 7.58
N PRO A 483 -15.69 2.00 7.82
CA PRO A 483 -15.49 1.48 9.17
C PRO A 483 -14.32 2.19 9.87
N ASN A 484 -14.50 2.64 11.12
CA ASN A 484 -13.51 3.45 11.85
C ASN A 484 -13.10 4.76 11.14
N ALA A 485 -13.95 5.32 10.26
CA ALA A 485 -13.64 6.47 9.40
C ALA A 485 -12.46 6.24 8.44
N VAL A 486 -12.19 4.99 8.09
CA VAL A 486 -11.15 4.56 7.15
C VAL A 486 -11.78 3.70 6.07
N TRP A 487 -11.17 3.57 4.91
CA TRP A 487 -11.68 2.70 3.83
C TRP A 487 -11.87 1.27 4.32
N GLN A 488 -13.01 0.67 3.98
CA GLN A 488 -13.42 -0.67 4.42
C GLN A 488 -12.32 -1.72 4.23
N GLU A 489 -11.67 -1.72 3.07
CA GLU A 489 -10.60 -2.65 2.70
C GLU A 489 -9.35 -2.57 3.59
N ARG A 490 -9.17 -1.46 4.32
CA ARG A 490 -8.05 -1.25 5.27
C ARG A 490 -8.39 -1.68 6.69
N VAL A 491 -9.66 -2.01 6.94
CA VAL A 491 -10.15 -2.38 8.28
C VAL A 491 -10.60 -3.82 8.32
N LEU A 492 -11.46 -4.24 7.37
CA LEU A 492 -12.06 -5.56 7.41
C LEU A 492 -11.17 -6.60 6.70
N ASN A 493 -11.08 -7.77 7.34
CA ASN A 493 -10.44 -8.94 6.76
C ASN A 493 -11.29 -9.53 5.62
N PHE A 494 -10.65 -10.18 4.67
CA PHE A 494 -11.31 -10.80 3.52
C PHE A 494 -12.34 -11.87 3.92
N SER A 495 -12.16 -12.51 5.07
CA SER A 495 -13.04 -13.58 5.57
C SER A 495 -14.50 -13.15 5.69
N VAL A 496 -14.75 -11.86 5.97
CA VAL A 496 -16.11 -11.30 6.06
C VAL A 496 -16.87 -11.46 4.72
N PHE A 497 -16.17 -11.31 3.63
CA PHE A 497 -16.73 -11.42 2.27
C PHE A 497 -16.66 -12.85 1.75
N TYR A 498 -15.54 -13.52 1.99
CA TYR A 498 -15.34 -14.91 1.58
C TYR A 498 -16.37 -15.85 2.22
N ALA A 499 -16.69 -15.68 3.48
CA ALA A 499 -17.68 -16.48 4.16
C ALA A 499 -19.08 -16.43 3.52
N GLN A 500 -19.39 -15.40 2.73
CA GLN A 500 -20.67 -15.25 2.05
C GLN A 500 -20.71 -15.93 0.68
N LYS A 501 -19.61 -15.90 -0.08
CA LYS A 501 -19.58 -16.33 -1.49
C LYS A 501 -18.46 -17.32 -1.82
N GLY A 502 -17.56 -17.62 -0.87
CA GLY A 502 -16.40 -18.47 -1.08
C GLY A 502 -15.49 -17.99 -2.21
N LYS A 503 -14.97 -18.90 -3.01
CA LYS A 503 -14.17 -18.58 -4.21
C LYS A 503 -14.90 -17.69 -5.22
N GLY A 504 -16.24 -17.65 -5.20
CA GLY A 504 -17.03 -16.74 -6.04
C GLY A 504 -16.76 -15.27 -5.75
N TRP A 505 -16.46 -14.90 -4.49
CA TRP A 505 -16.05 -13.55 -4.15
C TRP A 505 -14.67 -13.20 -4.75
N ILE A 506 -13.72 -14.13 -4.70
CA ILE A 506 -12.39 -13.95 -5.32
C ILE A 506 -12.51 -13.76 -6.83
N GLU A 507 -13.38 -14.57 -7.47
CA GLU A 507 -13.65 -14.45 -8.90
C GLU A 507 -14.30 -13.10 -9.25
N GLU A 508 -15.28 -12.68 -8.47
CA GLU A 508 -15.93 -11.37 -8.62
C GLU A 508 -14.90 -10.21 -8.51
N CYS A 509 -14.04 -10.24 -7.49
CA CYS A 509 -12.97 -9.27 -7.36
C CYS A 509 -12.05 -9.26 -8.59
N TYR A 510 -11.61 -10.44 -9.03
CA TYR A 510 -10.74 -10.57 -10.19
C TYR A 510 -11.38 -10.03 -11.48
N GLN A 511 -12.64 -10.36 -11.75
CA GLN A 511 -13.32 -9.92 -12.97
C GLN A 511 -13.50 -8.41 -13.03
N LYS A 512 -13.81 -7.78 -11.90
CA LYS A 512 -14.06 -6.33 -11.81
C LYS A 512 -12.82 -5.46 -11.83
N MET A 513 -11.63 -6.01 -11.58
CA MET A 513 -10.40 -5.20 -11.56
C MET A 513 -10.09 -4.61 -12.93
N ASP A 514 -9.80 -3.31 -12.95
CA ASP A 514 -9.27 -2.59 -14.11
C ASP A 514 -7.74 -2.67 -14.10
N VAL A 515 -7.14 -3.08 -15.23
CA VAL A 515 -5.68 -3.17 -15.38
C VAL A 515 -5.09 -1.85 -15.85
N GLU A 516 -5.83 -1.10 -16.66
CA GLU A 516 -5.34 0.12 -17.29
C GLU A 516 -5.54 1.36 -16.40
N ASN A 517 -6.53 1.30 -15.50
CA ASN A 517 -6.86 2.41 -14.61
C ASN A 517 -6.82 1.97 -13.13
N SER A 518 -6.40 2.90 -12.29
CA SER A 518 -6.49 2.75 -10.84
C SER A 518 -7.80 3.33 -10.35
N VAL A 519 -8.71 2.45 -9.94
CA VAL A 519 -10.09 2.79 -9.59
C VAL A 519 -10.48 2.26 -8.20
N LEU A 520 -11.48 2.87 -7.62
CA LEU A 520 -12.29 2.30 -6.54
C LEU A 520 -13.53 1.66 -7.15
N ILE A 521 -13.68 0.37 -6.96
CA ILE A 521 -14.79 -0.45 -7.46
C ILE A 521 -15.79 -0.65 -6.33
N ILE A 522 -17.05 -0.28 -6.56
CA ILE A 522 -18.14 -0.40 -5.58
C ILE A 522 -19.10 -1.48 -6.05
N SER A 523 -19.34 -2.45 -5.18
CA SER A 523 -20.18 -3.62 -5.45
C SER A 523 -21.13 -3.89 -4.30
N CYS A 524 -22.26 -4.58 -4.58
CA CYS A 524 -23.16 -5.08 -3.56
C CYS A 524 -22.89 -6.57 -3.28
N ILE A 525 -22.97 -6.94 -2.00
CA ILE A 525 -22.77 -8.32 -1.54
C ILE A 525 -23.99 -8.79 -0.71
#